data_89275ae1cd037bb650ddaf0d35b8ae07
#
_entry.id   89275ae1cd037bb650ddaf0d35b8ae07
#
_cell.length_a   1.000
_cell.length_b   1.000
_cell.length_c   1.000
_cell.angle_alpha   90.00
_cell.angle_beta   90.00
_cell.angle_gamma   90.00
#
_symmetry.space_group_name_H-M   'P 1'
#
loop_
_entity.id
_entity.type
_entity.pdbx_description
1 polymer ?
#
loop_
_entity_poly.entity_id
_entity_poly.type
_entity_poly.pdbx_seq_one_letter_code
_entity_poly.pdbx_strand_id
1 'polypeptide(L)'
;MTTPQHTAPARHQGDGGHPDRYKWIALSNTTLGMLLATINSSIVLIALPDIFDGIKLNPLESGNTSYLLWMMMGFMVVTAVLVVTFGKLGDMFGRVRMYNLGFVIFTIPAILLSVTWMKGVDGALWLIGWRIVQGVGGAFLMANSSAILTDAFPANRRGTALGINSIAAIAGSFLGLLIGGVLAPHNWHLVFIVSAPVGVVGTIWAYLMLKDNGIRRKVKIDWWGNALFAIGLIAVLVALTYGIQPYGGHSMGWTSPWVLAGLIGGVVVLGIFVAVEMRIEEPLFKLSLFRNRGFAFGNLANLLTGLGRGGLQFILIIWLQGIWLPQHGYDFSQTPLWAGIYMVPMTIGFLLSAPLAGIVSDRIGSTRPFTIGGPLIVALTFGLLMAIPADFTYWEFAVLLLLFGIGSGTFISPNRAEIMNNVPADQRGAGAGMTATFMNSATVLSIGIFFSLIVAGLSHSLPSALYGGLTAQGVPSAAATSISKLPALGVLFAAFLGYNPMKELLGPLSSHLPASKVATMTGHSFFPHLITQPFHDGLVVAFWFAIVASVVAAIASIFTGKKKVVTQAPVAQVAVDMEPPEAELAWLGAEVAESEEDSD
;
A
#
# COMPACT_ATOMS: atom_id res chain seq x y z
N MET A 1 8.60 28.90 -57.94
CA MET A 1 8.88 27.95 -56.82
C MET A 1 8.54 28.69 -55.55
N THR A 2 7.36 28.48 -55.06
CA THR A 2 6.81 29.14 -53.87
C THR A 2 7.05 28.28 -52.64
N THR A 3 7.83 28.77 -51.69
CA THR A 3 8.09 28.18 -50.38
C THR A 3 6.82 28.24 -49.51
N PRO A 4 6.44 27.15 -48.81
CA PRO A 4 5.31 27.18 -47.90
C PRO A 4 5.69 27.86 -46.60
N GLN A 5 4.95 28.89 -46.24
CA GLN A 5 4.98 29.54 -44.92
C GLN A 5 4.49 28.56 -43.85
N HIS A 6 5.36 28.22 -42.90
CA HIS A 6 5.00 27.57 -41.65
C HIS A 6 4.25 28.60 -40.77
N THR A 7 2.92 28.50 -40.72
CA THR A 7 2.11 29.18 -39.73
C THR A 7 2.32 28.52 -38.36
N ALA A 8 2.88 29.25 -37.41
CA ALA A 8 2.99 28.87 -36.01
C ALA A 8 1.58 28.67 -35.45
N PRO A 9 1.35 27.61 -34.62
CA PRO A 9 0.04 27.39 -34.00
C PRO A 9 -0.26 28.50 -32.99
N ALA A 10 -1.44 29.10 -33.15
CA ALA A 10 -1.99 30.13 -32.29
C ALA A 10 -1.93 29.70 -30.81
N ARG A 11 -1.26 30.51 -29.98
CA ARG A 11 -1.37 30.45 -28.53
C ARG A 11 -2.82 30.75 -28.16
N HIS A 12 -3.57 29.76 -27.71
CA HIS A 12 -4.82 30.00 -27.01
C HIS A 12 -4.50 30.76 -25.71
N GLN A 13 -4.69 32.06 -25.75
CA GLN A 13 -4.92 32.89 -24.57
C GLN A 13 -6.31 32.56 -24.05
N GLY A 14 -6.39 31.64 -23.08
CA GLY A 14 -7.60 31.30 -22.38
C GLY A 14 -7.44 31.65 -20.90
N ASP A 15 -8.18 32.61 -20.49
CA ASP A 15 -8.68 32.93 -19.15
C ASP A 15 -7.65 33.10 -18.00
N GLY A 16 -7.59 34.34 -17.48
CA GLY A 16 -6.68 34.88 -16.47
C GLY A 16 -6.84 34.36 -15.06
N GLY A 17 -6.81 33.03 -14.86
CA GLY A 17 -6.62 32.42 -13.55
C GLY A 17 -5.12 32.23 -13.28
N HIS A 18 -4.59 32.84 -12.22
CA HIS A 18 -3.18 32.76 -11.83
C HIS A 18 -2.68 31.31 -11.89
N PRO A 19 -1.72 30.95 -12.75
CA PRO A 19 -1.19 29.58 -12.90
C PRO A 19 -0.61 29.06 -11.58
N ASP A 20 -0.23 29.95 -10.67
CA ASP A 20 0.26 29.61 -9.34
C ASP A 20 -0.82 29.07 -8.40
N ARG A 21 -2.08 29.46 -8.54
CA ARG A 21 -3.17 28.98 -7.67
C ARG A 21 -3.65 27.57 -8.07
N TYR A 22 -3.68 27.29 -9.37
CA TYR A 22 -4.15 25.98 -9.86
C TYR A 22 -3.29 24.80 -9.37
N LYS A 23 -1.97 24.94 -9.33
CA LYS A 23 -1.07 23.87 -8.85
C LYS A 23 -1.38 23.45 -7.40
N TRP A 24 -1.73 24.41 -6.53
CA TRP A 24 -2.09 24.13 -5.14
C TRP A 24 -3.47 23.48 -5.01
N ILE A 25 -4.43 23.85 -5.88
CA ILE A 25 -5.73 23.19 -5.98
C ILE A 25 -5.55 21.74 -6.44
N ALA A 26 -4.74 21.50 -7.46
CA ALA A 26 -4.43 20.17 -7.93
C ALA A 26 -3.75 19.33 -6.83
N LEU A 27 -2.77 19.90 -6.11
CA LEU A 27 -2.08 19.21 -5.02
C LEU A 27 -3.04 18.84 -3.89
N SER A 28 -3.83 19.78 -3.40
CA SER A 28 -4.73 19.53 -2.27
C SER A 28 -5.81 18.50 -2.61
N ASN A 29 -6.40 18.58 -3.81
CA ASN A 29 -7.41 17.61 -4.23
C ASN A 29 -6.82 16.20 -4.46
N THR A 30 -5.66 16.10 -5.14
CA THR A 30 -5.00 14.80 -5.36
C THR A 30 -4.48 14.19 -4.06
N THR A 31 -4.04 15.02 -3.12
CA THR A 31 -3.67 14.60 -1.76
C THR A 31 -4.88 14.04 -1.01
N LEU A 32 -6.06 14.69 -1.13
CA LEU A 32 -7.31 14.21 -0.54
C LEU A 32 -7.72 12.85 -1.11
N GLY A 33 -7.64 12.66 -2.43
CA GLY A 33 -7.94 11.37 -3.06
C GLY A 33 -6.98 10.26 -2.64
N MET A 34 -5.69 10.60 -2.48
CA MET A 34 -4.69 9.65 -1.99
C MET A 34 -4.92 9.28 -0.52
N LEU A 35 -5.20 10.27 0.33
CA LEU A 35 -5.61 10.05 1.72
C LEU A 35 -6.83 9.15 1.80
N LEU A 36 -7.88 9.43 1.04
CA LEU A 36 -9.11 8.65 1.02
C LEU A 36 -8.85 7.18 0.67
N ALA A 37 -8.08 6.91 -0.38
CA ALA A 37 -7.76 5.55 -0.81
C ALA A 37 -6.93 4.78 0.24
N THR A 38 -5.96 5.45 0.88
CA THR A 38 -5.07 4.81 1.86
C THR A 38 -5.71 4.67 3.24
N ILE A 39 -6.51 5.65 3.70
CA ILE A 39 -7.35 5.52 4.90
C ILE A 39 -8.25 4.30 4.77
N ASN A 40 -8.96 4.18 3.65
CA ASN A 40 -9.89 3.07 3.43
C ASN A 40 -9.21 1.71 3.36
N SER A 41 -7.96 1.65 2.88
CA SER A 41 -7.17 0.41 2.87
C SER A 41 -6.84 -0.07 4.28
N SER A 42 -6.49 0.83 5.19
CA SER A 42 -6.03 0.51 6.55
C SER A 42 -7.14 0.48 7.60
N ILE A 43 -8.19 1.27 7.43
CA ILE A 43 -9.29 1.36 8.40
C ILE A 43 -10.00 0.01 8.60
N VAL A 44 -10.15 -0.76 7.53
CA VAL A 44 -10.78 -2.09 7.58
C VAL A 44 -9.90 -3.09 8.31
N LEU A 45 -8.56 -2.97 8.22
CA LEU A 45 -7.64 -3.89 8.90
C LEU A 45 -7.86 -3.91 10.42
N ILE A 46 -7.99 -2.72 11.02
CA ILE A 46 -8.17 -2.59 12.48
C ILE A 46 -9.60 -2.88 12.91
N ALA A 47 -10.57 -2.64 12.04
CA ALA A 47 -12.00 -2.80 12.31
C ALA A 47 -12.54 -4.20 12.03
N LEU A 48 -11.71 -5.12 11.54
CA LEU A 48 -12.16 -6.49 11.19
C LEU A 48 -12.89 -7.22 12.30
N PRO A 49 -12.45 -7.17 13.58
CA PRO A 49 -13.16 -7.82 14.66
C PRO A 49 -14.60 -7.34 14.80
N ASP A 50 -14.79 -6.01 14.83
CA ASP A 50 -16.12 -5.41 14.98
C ASP A 50 -17.02 -5.67 13.75
N ILE A 51 -16.43 -5.74 12.55
CA ILE A 51 -17.15 -6.09 11.32
C ILE A 51 -17.62 -7.55 11.39
N PHE A 52 -16.75 -8.49 11.80
CA PHE A 52 -17.09 -9.92 11.90
C PHE A 52 -18.16 -10.18 12.96
N ASP A 53 -18.04 -9.54 14.12
CA ASP A 53 -19.07 -9.61 15.15
C ASP A 53 -20.39 -9.00 14.64
N GLY A 54 -20.33 -7.87 13.95
CA GLY A 54 -21.49 -7.19 13.39
C GLY A 54 -22.26 -8.01 12.37
N ILE A 55 -21.57 -8.74 11.48
CA ILE A 55 -22.21 -9.66 10.52
C ILE A 55 -22.45 -11.06 11.13
N LYS A 56 -22.04 -11.31 12.38
CA LYS A 56 -22.20 -12.58 13.10
C LYS A 56 -21.60 -13.77 12.36
N LEU A 57 -20.37 -13.63 11.88
CA LEU A 57 -19.64 -14.70 11.19
C LEU A 57 -18.64 -15.35 12.16
N ASN A 58 -18.83 -16.66 12.43
CA ASN A 58 -17.95 -17.40 13.32
C ASN A 58 -16.62 -17.73 12.63
N PRO A 59 -15.46 -17.28 13.12
CA PRO A 59 -14.15 -17.50 12.49
C PRO A 59 -13.67 -18.96 12.59
N LEU A 60 -14.21 -19.77 13.51
CA LEU A 60 -13.82 -21.17 13.70
C LEU A 60 -14.56 -22.13 12.76
N GLU A 61 -15.63 -21.69 12.11
CA GLU A 61 -16.30 -22.52 11.11
C GLU A 61 -15.43 -22.69 9.86
N SER A 62 -15.45 -23.89 9.31
CA SER A 62 -14.67 -24.22 8.12
C SER A 62 -14.98 -23.28 6.95
N GLY A 63 -13.96 -22.65 6.39
CA GLY A 63 -14.08 -21.75 5.25
C GLY A 63 -14.27 -20.25 5.61
N ASN A 64 -14.73 -19.92 6.81
CA ASN A 64 -15.01 -18.51 7.18
C ASN A 64 -13.74 -17.63 7.26
N THR A 65 -12.59 -18.24 7.54
CA THR A 65 -11.29 -17.56 7.50
C THR A 65 -10.94 -17.01 6.11
N SER A 66 -11.46 -17.63 5.03
CA SER A 66 -11.26 -17.12 3.68
C SER A 66 -11.95 -15.78 3.44
N TYR A 67 -13.16 -15.61 3.98
CA TYR A 67 -13.89 -14.34 3.86
C TYR A 67 -13.14 -13.19 4.54
N LEU A 68 -12.50 -13.47 5.68
CA LEU A 68 -11.68 -12.48 6.38
C LEU A 68 -10.49 -12.02 5.51
N LEU A 69 -9.77 -12.98 4.94
CA LEU A 69 -8.65 -12.68 4.04
C LEU A 69 -9.11 -11.87 2.81
N TRP A 70 -10.21 -12.27 2.17
CA TRP A 70 -10.74 -11.56 1.01
C TRP A 70 -11.29 -10.18 1.32
N MET A 71 -11.89 -9.97 2.48
CA MET A 71 -12.37 -8.67 2.92
C MET A 71 -11.22 -7.66 3.03
N MET A 72 -10.04 -8.12 3.48
CA MET A 72 -8.82 -7.31 3.53
C MET A 72 -8.17 -7.15 2.16
N MET A 73 -7.91 -8.28 1.49
CA MET A 73 -7.07 -8.31 0.30
C MET A 73 -7.80 -7.89 -0.97
N GLY A 74 -9.13 -8.07 -1.05
CA GLY A 74 -9.91 -7.83 -2.28
C GLY A 74 -9.71 -6.42 -2.84
N PHE A 75 -9.78 -5.40 -2.00
CA PHE A 75 -9.48 -4.02 -2.39
C PHE A 75 -8.04 -3.84 -2.89
N MET A 76 -7.08 -4.40 -2.16
CA MET A 76 -5.65 -4.24 -2.46
C MET A 76 -5.24 -4.95 -3.75
N VAL A 77 -5.76 -6.18 -3.95
CA VAL A 77 -5.49 -6.98 -5.17
C VAL A 77 -5.96 -6.24 -6.40
N VAL A 78 -7.22 -5.77 -6.40
CA VAL A 78 -7.79 -5.04 -7.53
C VAL A 78 -7.03 -3.75 -7.80
N THR A 79 -6.68 -3.02 -6.75
CA THR A 79 -5.89 -1.79 -6.89
C THR A 79 -4.50 -2.07 -7.47
N ALA A 80 -3.81 -3.12 -7.00
CA ALA A 80 -2.48 -3.49 -7.51
C ALA A 80 -2.50 -3.87 -8.99
N VAL A 81 -3.53 -4.59 -9.42
CA VAL A 81 -3.70 -5.06 -10.80
C VAL A 81 -4.03 -3.91 -11.75
N LEU A 82 -4.96 -3.02 -11.36
CA LEU A 82 -5.56 -2.05 -12.27
C LEU A 82 -4.85 -0.69 -12.31
N VAL A 83 -3.97 -0.37 -11.36
CA VAL A 83 -3.36 0.96 -11.25
C VAL A 83 -2.62 1.39 -12.50
N VAL A 84 -1.89 0.49 -13.18
CA VAL A 84 -1.14 0.79 -14.42
C VAL A 84 -2.08 1.00 -15.60
N THR A 85 -3.05 0.09 -15.74
CA THR A 85 -4.08 0.18 -16.78
C THR A 85 -4.83 1.51 -16.70
N PHE A 86 -5.23 1.91 -15.50
CA PHE A 86 -6.00 3.13 -15.29
C PHE A 86 -5.16 4.42 -15.41
N GLY A 87 -3.85 4.31 -15.23
CA GLY A 87 -2.92 5.37 -15.63
C GLY A 87 -2.94 5.60 -17.14
N LYS A 88 -2.85 4.53 -17.96
CA LYS A 88 -2.96 4.63 -19.42
C LYS A 88 -4.35 5.14 -19.87
N LEU A 89 -5.42 4.68 -19.24
CA LEU A 89 -6.77 5.20 -19.52
C LEU A 89 -6.87 6.70 -19.24
N GLY A 90 -6.21 7.18 -18.18
CA GLY A 90 -6.10 8.61 -17.89
C GLY A 90 -5.39 9.39 -19.00
N ASP A 91 -4.32 8.85 -19.56
CA ASP A 91 -3.59 9.48 -20.66
C ASP A 91 -4.42 9.55 -21.96
N MET A 92 -5.34 8.60 -22.17
CA MET A 92 -6.20 8.54 -23.37
C MET A 92 -7.47 9.39 -23.25
N PHE A 93 -8.19 9.23 -22.15
CA PHE A 93 -9.52 9.80 -21.97
C PHE A 93 -9.53 11.10 -21.15
N GLY A 94 -8.39 11.48 -20.60
CA GLY A 94 -8.20 12.64 -19.74
C GLY A 94 -8.04 12.24 -18.27
N ARG A 95 -6.93 12.70 -17.69
CA ARG A 95 -6.51 12.33 -16.32
C ARG A 95 -7.50 12.77 -15.27
N VAL A 96 -8.01 14.02 -15.39
CA VAL A 96 -9.01 14.58 -14.47
C VAL A 96 -10.34 13.87 -14.60
N ARG A 97 -10.75 13.51 -15.83
CA ARG A 97 -12.01 12.77 -16.06
C ARG A 97 -11.96 11.38 -15.41
N MET A 98 -10.86 10.65 -15.60
CA MET A 98 -10.67 9.32 -15.01
C MET A 98 -10.52 9.38 -13.49
N TYR A 99 -9.90 10.42 -12.98
CA TYR A 99 -9.77 10.69 -11.55
C TYR A 99 -11.14 10.95 -10.89
N ASN A 100 -12.00 11.78 -11.53
CA ASN A 100 -13.36 12.04 -11.07
C ASN A 100 -14.23 10.77 -11.10
N LEU A 101 -14.10 9.96 -12.15
CA LEU A 101 -14.75 8.65 -12.21
C LEU A 101 -14.31 7.75 -11.06
N GLY A 102 -13.01 7.82 -10.70
CA GLY A 102 -12.44 7.12 -9.55
C GLY A 102 -13.12 7.50 -8.24
N PHE A 103 -13.36 8.79 -7.98
CA PHE A 103 -14.10 9.23 -6.80
C PHE A 103 -15.52 8.66 -6.76
N VAL A 104 -16.24 8.70 -7.87
CA VAL A 104 -17.62 8.18 -7.95
C VAL A 104 -17.65 6.67 -7.68
N ILE A 105 -16.79 5.89 -8.38
CA ILE A 105 -16.69 4.44 -8.21
C ILE A 105 -16.21 4.07 -6.80
N PHE A 106 -15.47 4.94 -6.11
CA PHE A 106 -15.04 4.74 -4.74
C PHE A 106 -16.14 5.04 -3.72
N THR A 107 -16.88 6.14 -3.93
CA THR A 107 -17.85 6.68 -2.97
C THR A 107 -19.15 5.86 -2.93
N ILE A 108 -19.65 5.40 -4.08
CA ILE A 108 -20.87 4.59 -4.15
C ILE A 108 -20.73 3.31 -3.31
N PRO A 109 -19.68 2.48 -3.50
CA PRO A 109 -19.44 1.33 -2.62
C PRO A 109 -19.27 1.69 -1.14
N ALA A 110 -18.65 2.83 -0.81
CA ALA A 110 -18.51 3.24 0.59
C ALA A 110 -19.88 3.43 1.27
N ILE A 111 -20.83 4.01 0.56
CA ILE A 111 -22.22 4.14 1.03
C ILE A 111 -22.89 2.77 1.14
N LEU A 112 -22.77 1.90 0.12
CA LEU A 112 -23.39 0.58 0.11
C LEU A 112 -22.82 -0.36 1.17
N LEU A 113 -21.53 -0.27 1.47
CA LEU A 113 -20.88 -0.96 2.57
C LEU A 113 -21.42 -0.49 3.92
N SER A 114 -21.67 0.82 4.08
CA SER A 114 -22.17 1.38 5.35
C SER A 114 -23.64 1.06 5.66
N VAL A 115 -24.41 0.61 4.69
CA VAL A 115 -25.81 0.21 4.86
C VAL A 115 -25.99 -1.31 4.80
N THR A 116 -24.95 -2.08 5.07
CA THR A 116 -25.00 -3.54 5.06
C THR A 116 -25.98 -4.06 6.11
N TRP A 117 -27.03 -4.78 5.67
CA TRP A 117 -28.04 -5.40 6.56
C TRP A 117 -27.92 -6.92 6.62
N MET A 118 -27.13 -7.52 5.72
CA MET A 118 -26.93 -8.95 5.60
C MET A 118 -26.02 -9.47 6.72
N LYS A 119 -26.21 -10.72 7.12
CA LYS A 119 -25.44 -11.40 8.18
C LYS A 119 -24.83 -12.70 7.65
N GLY A 120 -23.87 -13.23 8.39
CA GLY A 120 -23.20 -14.49 8.03
C GLY A 120 -22.45 -14.37 6.71
N VAL A 121 -22.47 -15.46 5.95
CA VAL A 121 -21.76 -15.57 4.66
C VAL A 121 -22.26 -14.55 3.64
N ASP A 122 -23.55 -14.30 3.57
CA ASP A 122 -24.12 -13.31 2.63
C ASP A 122 -23.61 -11.90 2.93
N GLY A 123 -23.51 -11.54 4.22
CA GLY A 123 -22.92 -10.28 4.65
C GLY A 123 -21.44 -10.17 4.25
N ALA A 124 -20.67 -11.24 4.45
CA ALA A 124 -19.28 -11.28 4.05
C ALA A 124 -19.10 -11.12 2.53
N LEU A 125 -19.88 -11.86 1.73
CA LEU A 125 -19.84 -11.77 0.27
C LEU A 125 -20.26 -10.38 -0.25
N TRP A 126 -21.27 -9.76 0.37
CA TRP A 126 -21.65 -8.38 0.06
C TRP A 126 -20.51 -7.41 0.32
N LEU A 127 -19.88 -7.49 1.49
CA LEU A 127 -18.75 -6.65 1.85
C LEU A 127 -17.56 -6.87 0.90
N ILE A 128 -17.19 -8.11 0.61
CA ILE A 128 -16.10 -8.43 -0.32
C ILE A 128 -16.40 -7.89 -1.73
N GLY A 129 -17.60 -8.11 -2.23
CA GLY A 129 -18.01 -7.66 -3.57
C GLY A 129 -17.87 -6.15 -3.73
N TRP A 130 -18.41 -5.38 -2.79
CA TRP A 130 -18.31 -3.91 -2.85
C TRP A 130 -16.89 -3.39 -2.55
N ARG A 131 -16.10 -4.10 -1.75
CA ARG A 131 -14.68 -3.80 -1.55
C ARG A 131 -13.86 -3.98 -2.84
N ILE A 132 -14.17 -4.99 -3.65
CA ILE A 132 -13.58 -5.19 -4.98
C ILE A 132 -13.91 -4.00 -5.89
N VAL A 133 -15.19 -3.60 -5.96
CA VAL A 133 -15.61 -2.43 -6.75
C VAL A 133 -14.95 -1.15 -6.24
N GLN A 134 -14.87 -0.97 -4.92
CA GLN A 134 -14.18 0.17 -4.31
C GLN A 134 -12.68 0.20 -4.68
N GLY A 135 -12.04 -0.96 -4.81
CA GLY A 135 -10.66 -1.11 -5.28
C GLY A 135 -10.44 -0.58 -6.70
N VAL A 136 -11.44 -0.75 -7.60
CA VAL A 136 -11.43 -0.14 -8.94
C VAL A 136 -11.36 1.39 -8.83
N GLY A 137 -12.21 2.00 -7.98
CA GLY A 137 -12.17 3.45 -7.72
C GLY A 137 -10.83 3.90 -7.13
N GLY A 138 -10.29 3.15 -6.15
CA GLY A 138 -8.98 3.40 -5.56
C GLY A 138 -7.84 3.38 -6.59
N ALA A 139 -7.85 2.43 -7.52
CA ALA A 139 -6.87 2.35 -8.59
C ALA A 139 -6.91 3.58 -9.52
N PHE A 140 -8.11 4.07 -9.90
CA PHE A 140 -8.25 5.31 -10.66
C PHE A 140 -7.69 6.53 -9.92
N LEU A 141 -7.99 6.65 -8.63
CA LEU A 141 -7.50 7.75 -7.79
C LEU A 141 -5.98 7.73 -7.68
N MET A 142 -5.39 6.59 -7.36
CA MET A 142 -3.94 6.46 -7.16
C MET A 142 -3.16 6.67 -8.46
N ALA A 143 -3.61 6.09 -9.57
CA ALA A 143 -2.95 6.19 -10.86
C ALA A 143 -2.93 7.64 -11.39
N ASN A 144 -4.08 8.28 -11.37
CA ASN A 144 -4.23 9.62 -11.97
C ASN A 144 -3.78 10.76 -11.05
N SER A 145 -3.75 10.57 -9.73
CA SER A 145 -3.25 11.55 -8.77
C SER A 145 -1.83 12.03 -9.11
N SER A 146 -0.90 11.08 -9.27
CA SER A 146 0.49 11.39 -9.62
C SER A 146 0.62 12.04 -11.00
N ALA A 147 -0.23 11.63 -11.94
CA ALA A 147 -0.23 12.16 -13.30
C ALA A 147 -0.73 13.61 -13.36
N ILE A 148 -1.82 13.93 -12.64
CA ILE A 148 -2.36 15.30 -12.52
C ILE A 148 -1.32 16.24 -11.89
N LEU A 149 -0.61 15.80 -10.84
CA LEU A 149 0.46 16.58 -10.23
C LEU A 149 1.62 16.86 -11.19
N THR A 150 1.96 15.88 -12.02
CA THR A 150 3.01 16.02 -13.01
C THR A 150 2.66 17.07 -14.08
N ASP A 151 1.37 17.19 -14.42
CA ASP A 151 0.87 18.20 -15.37
C ASP A 151 0.76 19.59 -14.74
N ALA A 152 0.34 19.65 -13.46
CA ALA A 152 0.09 20.92 -12.78
C ALA A 152 1.38 21.63 -12.31
N PHE A 153 2.46 20.87 -12.04
CA PHE A 153 3.70 21.43 -11.50
C PHE A 153 4.82 21.53 -12.53
N PRO A 154 5.59 22.63 -12.53
CA PRO A 154 6.77 22.74 -13.36
C PRO A 154 7.83 21.70 -12.97
N ALA A 155 8.70 21.33 -13.91
CA ALA A 155 9.65 20.23 -13.77
C ALA A 155 10.53 20.30 -12.49
N ASN A 156 10.94 21.51 -12.08
CA ASN A 156 11.77 21.75 -10.90
C ASN A 156 11.02 21.60 -9.56
N ARG A 157 9.68 21.54 -9.55
CA ARG A 157 8.84 21.41 -8.33
C ARG A 157 7.99 20.14 -8.31
N ARG A 158 8.03 19.30 -9.35
CA ARG A 158 7.28 18.04 -9.43
C ARG A 158 7.66 17.07 -8.31
N GLY A 159 8.95 16.98 -8.00
CA GLY A 159 9.45 16.13 -6.92
C GLY A 159 8.83 16.49 -5.57
N THR A 160 8.74 17.76 -5.24
CA THR A 160 8.10 18.25 -4.00
C THR A 160 6.61 17.89 -3.97
N ALA A 161 5.88 18.11 -5.06
CA ALA A 161 4.45 17.79 -5.12
C ALA A 161 4.17 16.30 -4.97
N LEU A 162 4.92 15.46 -5.68
CA LEU A 162 4.82 13.99 -5.56
C LEU A 162 5.28 13.50 -4.18
N GLY A 163 6.25 14.17 -3.57
CA GLY A 163 6.68 13.91 -2.20
C GLY A 163 5.57 14.16 -1.19
N ILE A 164 4.90 15.32 -1.25
CA ILE A 164 3.76 15.66 -0.39
C ILE A 164 2.63 14.64 -0.56
N ASN A 165 2.31 14.28 -1.79
CA ASN A 165 1.29 13.27 -2.07
C ASN A 165 1.65 11.87 -1.52
N SER A 166 2.94 11.51 -1.53
CA SER A 166 3.41 10.25 -0.94
C SER A 166 3.36 10.27 0.60
N ILE A 167 3.70 11.42 1.22
CA ILE A 167 3.56 11.63 2.66
C ILE A 167 2.09 11.50 3.06
N ALA A 168 1.17 12.07 2.28
CA ALA A 168 -0.26 11.95 2.52
C ALA A 168 -0.74 10.49 2.44
N ALA A 169 -0.24 9.70 1.50
CA ALA A 169 -0.58 8.28 1.42
C ALA A 169 -0.19 7.51 2.69
N ILE A 170 0.98 7.81 3.25
CA ILE A 170 1.47 7.16 4.47
C ILE A 170 0.69 7.65 5.69
N ALA A 171 0.50 8.97 5.80
CA ALA A 171 -0.33 9.56 6.85
C ALA A 171 -1.76 9.00 6.80
N GLY A 172 -2.32 8.82 5.60
CA GLY A 172 -3.63 8.21 5.40
C GLY A 172 -3.71 6.77 5.91
N SER A 173 -2.71 5.95 5.62
CA SER A 173 -2.69 4.58 6.16
C SER A 173 -2.70 4.55 7.68
N PHE A 174 -2.03 5.50 8.31
CA PHE A 174 -2.00 5.61 9.75
C PHE A 174 -3.29 6.21 10.34
N LEU A 175 -3.78 7.30 9.73
CA LEU A 175 -5.06 7.90 10.13
C LEU A 175 -6.20 6.88 10.02
N GLY A 176 -6.16 6.00 9.02
CA GLY A 176 -7.13 4.92 8.88
C GLY A 176 -7.15 3.98 10.08
N LEU A 177 -5.99 3.61 10.62
CA LEU A 177 -5.92 2.79 11.84
C LEU A 177 -6.53 3.52 13.05
N LEU A 178 -6.19 4.79 13.25
CA LEU A 178 -6.74 5.57 14.37
C LEU A 178 -8.25 5.78 14.24
N ILE A 179 -8.70 6.22 13.06
CA ILE A 179 -10.12 6.47 12.80
C ILE A 179 -10.91 5.16 12.94
N GLY A 180 -10.40 4.06 12.39
CA GLY A 180 -11.01 2.74 12.52
C GLY A 180 -11.09 2.28 13.97
N GLY A 181 -10.00 2.42 14.73
CA GLY A 181 -9.95 2.06 16.13
C GLY A 181 -10.93 2.85 17.01
N VAL A 182 -11.23 4.11 16.65
CA VAL A 182 -12.25 4.91 17.34
C VAL A 182 -13.66 4.55 16.92
N LEU A 183 -13.90 4.39 15.61
CA LEU A 183 -15.25 4.26 15.07
C LEU A 183 -15.80 2.83 15.15
N ALA A 184 -14.97 1.80 14.92
CA ALA A 184 -15.43 0.44 14.81
C ALA A 184 -16.12 -0.10 16.08
N PRO A 185 -15.59 0.10 17.31
CA PRO A 185 -16.23 -0.36 18.53
C PRO A 185 -17.58 0.30 18.80
N HIS A 186 -17.80 1.53 18.32
CA HIS A 186 -19.09 2.20 18.48
C HIS A 186 -20.12 1.70 17.47
N ASN A 187 -19.74 1.65 16.23
CA ASN A 187 -20.56 1.10 15.14
C ASN A 187 -19.67 0.84 13.91
N TRP A 188 -19.43 -0.41 13.58
CA TRP A 188 -18.58 -0.80 12.47
C TRP A 188 -19.00 -0.23 11.09
N HIS A 189 -20.29 0.10 10.89
CA HIS A 189 -20.76 0.75 9.67
C HIS A 189 -20.13 2.13 9.47
N LEU A 190 -19.75 2.83 10.56
CA LEU A 190 -19.10 4.13 10.50
C LEU A 190 -17.73 4.07 9.82
N VAL A 191 -17.07 2.93 9.87
CA VAL A 191 -15.77 2.69 9.21
C VAL A 191 -15.88 2.90 7.69
N PHE A 192 -17.01 2.57 7.10
CA PHE A 192 -17.25 2.75 5.68
C PHE A 192 -17.82 4.14 5.36
N ILE A 193 -18.82 4.59 6.14
CA ILE A 193 -19.49 5.85 5.87
C ILE A 193 -18.56 7.06 6.01
N VAL A 194 -17.54 7.01 6.87
CA VAL A 194 -16.58 8.11 7.05
C VAL A 194 -15.89 8.52 5.75
N SER A 195 -15.73 7.57 4.83
CA SER A 195 -15.16 7.81 3.51
C SER A 195 -16.12 8.49 2.54
N ALA A 196 -17.43 8.36 2.73
CA ALA A 196 -18.44 8.85 1.80
C ALA A 196 -18.53 10.39 1.73
N PRO A 197 -18.61 11.15 2.85
CA PRO A 197 -18.59 12.62 2.79
C PRO A 197 -17.32 13.16 2.12
N VAL A 198 -16.16 12.58 2.46
CA VAL A 198 -14.88 12.97 1.86
C VAL A 198 -14.87 12.67 0.36
N GLY A 199 -15.41 11.52 -0.05
CA GLY A 199 -15.54 11.15 -1.45
C GLY A 199 -16.49 12.07 -2.23
N VAL A 200 -17.64 12.44 -1.65
CA VAL A 200 -18.59 13.39 -2.26
C VAL A 200 -17.96 14.77 -2.41
N VAL A 201 -17.38 15.30 -1.33
CA VAL A 201 -16.69 16.61 -1.37
C VAL A 201 -15.54 16.58 -2.36
N GLY A 202 -14.72 15.52 -2.35
CA GLY A 202 -13.64 15.33 -3.29
C GLY A 202 -14.11 15.30 -4.74
N THR A 203 -15.21 14.59 -5.02
CA THR A 203 -15.84 14.51 -6.37
C THR A 203 -16.27 15.90 -6.84
N ILE A 204 -17.08 16.60 -6.04
CA ILE A 204 -17.58 17.94 -6.38
C ILE A 204 -16.43 18.91 -6.59
N TRP A 205 -15.48 18.90 -5.68
CA TRP A 205 -14.31 19.79 -5.75
C TRP A 205 -13.45 19.50 -6.98
N ALA A 206 -13.17 18.22 -7.26
CA ALA A 206 -12.40 17.82 -8.44
C ALA A 206 -13.14 18.20 -9.74
N TYR A 207 -14.46 17.97 -9.79
CA TYR A 207 -15.27 18.32 -10.97
C TYR A 207 -15.31 19.83 -11.24
N LEU A 208 -15.41 20.66 -10.20
CA LEU A 208 -15.50 22.11 -10.34
C LEU A 208 -14.14 22.81 -10.58
N MET A 209 -13.07 22.30 -9.99
CA MET A 209 -11.79 23.02 -9.90
C MET A 209 -10.66 22.41 -10.69
N LEU A 210 -10.68 21.10 -10.95
CA LEU A 210 -9.62 20.47 -11.74
C LEU A 210 -9.89 20.66 -13.23
N LYS A 211 -8.84 21.09 -13.95
CA LYS A 211 -8.88 21.29 -15.41
C LYS A 211 -8.06 20.19 -16.09
N ASP A 212 -8.59 19.60 -17.14
CA ASP A 212 -7.90 18.58 -17.93
C ASP A 212 -6.93 19.23 -18.92
N ASN A 213 -5.82 19.74 -18.39
CA ASN A 213 -4.77 20.42 -19.15
C ASN A 213 -3.76 19.44 -19.77
N GLY A 214 -3.93 18.13 -19.58
CA GLY A 214 -3.04 17.09 -20.07
C GLY A 214 -3.14 16.95 -21.60
N ILE A 215 -2.00 16.69 -22.25
CA ILE A 215 -1.96 16.33 -23.66
C ILE A 215 -2.49 14.92 -23.79
N ARG A 216 -3.69 14.79 -24.39
CA ARG A 216 -4.25 13.47 -24.72
C ARG A 216 -3.38 12.77 -25.75
N ARG A 217 -2.88 11.62 -25.41
CA ARG A 217 -2.10 10.80 -26.34
C ARG A 217 -2.99 9.71 -26.94
N LYS A 218 -2.96 9.55 -28.24
CA LYS A 218 -3.56 8.37 -28.90
C LYS A 218 -2.63 7.19 -28.66
N VAL A 219 -2.73 6.57 -27.48
CA VAL A 219 -1.98 5.37 -27.10
C VAL A 219 -2.87 4.16 -27.32
N LYS A 220 -2.36 3.12 -27.93
CA LYS A 220 -3.09 1.85 -28.03
C LYS A 220 -3.07 1.14 -26.68
N ILE A 221 -4.23 0.66 -26.22
CA ILE A 221 -4.30 -0.16 -25.01
C ILE A 221 -3.83 -1.56 -25.37
N ASP A 222 -2.84 -2.02 -24.63
CA ASP A 222 -2.43 -3.42 -24.68
C ASP A 222 -3.41 -4.26 -23.85
N TRP A 223 -4.50 -4.69 -24.48
CA TRP A 223 -5.51 -5.52 -23.83
C TRP A 223 -4.97 -6.90 -23.42
N TRP A 224 -4.09 -7.48 -24.23
CA TRP A 224 -3.51 -8.78 -23.95
C TRP A 224 -2.51 -8.73 -22.80
N GLY A 225 -1.61 -7.75 -22.79
CA GLY A 225 -0.70 -7.54 -21.67
C GLY A 225 -1.45 -7.25 -20.37
N ASN A 226 -2.47 -6.40 -20.41
CA ASN A 226 -3.32 -6.14 -19.23
C ASN A 226 -4.02 -7.41 -18.72
N ALA A 227 -4.62 -8.20 -19.62
CA ALA A 227 -5.33 -9.42 -19.24
C ALA A 227 -4.36 -10.48 -18.67
N LEU A 228 -3.23 -10.70 -19.31
CA LEU A 228 -2.21 -11.65 -18.85
C LEU A 228 -1.62 -11.24 -17.51
N PHE A 229 -1.30 -9.95 -17.34
CA PHE A 229 -0.81 -9.43 -16.06
C PHE A 229 -1.84 -9.60 -14.95
N ALA A 230 -3.10 -9.21 -15.20
CA ALA A 230 -4.19 -9.34 -14.25
C ALA A 230 -4.43 -10.80 -13.86
N ILE A 231 -4.60 -11.68 -14.83
CA ILE A 231 -4.86 -13.12 -14.60
C ILE A 231 -3.69 -13.76 -13.84
N GLY A 232 -2.46 -13.51 -14.28
CA GLY A 232 -1.27 -14.08 -13.66
C GLY A 232 -1.08 -13.62 -12.22
N LEU A 233 -1.22 -12.31 -11.96
CA LEU A 233 -1.06 -11.75 -10.61
C LEU A 233 -2.21 -12.21 -9.69
N ILE A 234 -3.46 -12.19 -10.16
CA ILE A 234 -4.61 -12.67 -9.40
C ILE A 234 -4.44 -14.15 -9.08
N ALA A 235 -4.04 -14.98 -10.03
CA ALA A 235 -3.84 -16.42 -9.82
C ALA A 235 -2.81 -16.69 -8.71
N VAL A 236 -1.67 -15.97 -8.72
CA VAL A 236 -0.65 -16.08 -7.68
C VAL A 236 -1.20 -15.65 -6.32
N LEU A 237 -1.89 -14.50 -6.25
CA LEU A 237 -2.42 -13.96 -4.99
C LEU A 237 -3.52 -14.83 -4.41
N VAL A 238 -4.42 -15.35 -5.25
CA VAL A 238 -5.47 -16.31 -4.86
C VAL A 238 -4.83 -17.60 -4.35
N ALA A 239 -3.86 -18.13 -5.07
CA ALA A 239 -3.17 -19.36 -4.66
C ALA A 239 -2.44 -19.19 -3.31
N LEU A 240 -1.79 -18.04 -3.07
CA LEU A 240 -1.21 -17.71 -1.77
C LEU A 240 -2.26 -17.67 -0.66
N THR A 241 -3.42 -17.05 -0.93
CA THR A 241 -4.53 -16.96 0.04
C THR A 241 -5.10 -18.33 0.41
N TYR A 242 -5.28 -19.21 -0.57
CA TYR A 242 -5.77 -20.58 -0.32
C TYR A 242 -4.69 -21.53 0.19
N GLY A 243 -3.42 -21.27 -0.09
CA GLY A 243 -2.28 -22.02 0.42
C GLY A 243 -2.15 -21.96 1.95
N ILE A 244 -2.66 -20.90 2.57
CA ILE A 244 -2.64 -20.73 4.04
C ILE A 244 -3.75 -21.57 4.73
N GLN A 245 -4.80 -21.96 4.00
CA GLN A 245 -5.95 -22.66 4.56
C GLN A 245 -5.69 -24.16 4.69
N PRO A 246 -6.29 -24.84 5.70
CA PRO A 246 -6.17 -26.28 5.84
C PRO A 246 -6.71 -27.03 4.62
N TYR A 247 -6.01 -28.07 4.18
CA TYR A 247 -6.43 -28.93 3.06
C TYR A 247 -5.96 -30.37 3.25
N GLY A 248 -6.85 -31.33 2.99
CA GLY A 248 -6.48 -32.74 2.95
C GLY A 248 -5.94 -33.33 4.27
N GLY A 249 -6.35 -32.76 5.42
CA GLY A 249 -5.83 -33.16 6.73
C GLY A 249 -4.51 -32.47 7.13
N HIS A 250 -3.94 -31.65 6.27
CA HIS A 250 -2.77 -30.82 6.59
C HIS A 250 -3.19 -29.46 7.14
N SER A 251 -2.36 -28.88 7.99
CA SER A 251 -2.58 -27.54 8.59
C SER A 251 -2.58 -26.41 7.55
N MET A 252 -2.01 -26.67 6.36
CA MET A 252 -1.95 -25.73 5.23
C MET A 252 -2.23 -26.42 3.90
N GLY A 253 -2.70 -25.64 2.91
CA GLY A 253 -3.12 -26.12 1.59
C GLY A 253 -2.04 -26.08 0.50
N TRP A 254 -0.75 -25.94 0.85
CA TRP A 254 0.33 -25.87 -0.15
C TRP A 254 0.46 -27.09 -1.04
N THR A 255 -0.03 -28.25 -0.58
CA THR A 255 -0.09 -29.51 -1.34
C THR A 255 -1.36 -29.64 -2.18
N SER A 256 -2.31 -28.70 -2.08
CA SER A 256 -3.53 -28.71 -2.87
C SER A 256 -3.23 -28.56 -4.36
N PRO A 257 -3.78 -29.44 -5.22
CA PRO A 257 -3.60 -29.31 -6.68
C PRO A 257 -4.04 -27.94 -7.22
N TRP A 258 -5.08 -27.34 -6.65
CA TRP A 258 -5.60 -26.02 -7.05
C TRP A 258 -4.64 -24.89 -6.68
N VAL A 259 -4.01 -24.98 -5.50
CA VAL A 259 -3.00 -23.99 -5.07
C VAL A 259 -1.75 -24.09 -5.94
N LEU A 260 -1.28 -25.31 -6.19
CA LEU A 260 -0.13 -25.53 -7.07
C LEU A 260 -0.43 -25.10 -8.51
N ALA A 261 -1.60 -25.42 -9.04
CA ALA A 261 -2.03 -24.98 -10.36
C ALA A 261 -2.12 -23.44 -10.45
N GLY A 262 -2.63 -22.79 -9.41
CA GLY A 262 -2.70 -21.33 -9.33
C GLY A 262 -1.33 -20.67 -9.25
N LEU A 263 -0.40 -21.18 -8.44
CA LEU A 263 0.97 -20.68 -8.35
C LEU A 263 1.76 -20.89 -9.65
N ILE A 264 1.82 -22.12 -10.10
CA ILE A 264 2.59 -22.47 -11.31
C ILE A 264 1.95 -21.83 -12.53
N GLY A 265 0.63 -21.95 -12.69
CA GLY A 265 -0.12 -21.35 -13.77
C GLY A 265 -0.01 -19.82 -13.77
N GLY A 266 -0.13 -19.18 -12.59
CA GLY A 266 0.04 -17.73 -12.45
C GLY A 266 1.44 -17.25 -12.83
N VAL A 267 2.49 -17.95 -12.38
CA VAL A 267 3.88 -17.65 -12.77
C VAL A 267 4.11 -17.87 -14.26
N VAL A 268 3.56 -18.94 -14.85
CA VAL A 268 3.64 -19.20 -16.29
C VAL A 268 2.93 -18.09 -17.07
N VAL A 269 1.73 -17.67 -16.66
CA VAL A 269 1.00 -16.57 -17.30
C VAL A 269 1.77 -15.25 -17.20
N LEU A 270 2.41 -14.96 -16.06
CA LEU A 270 3.29 -13.79 -15.93
C LEU A 270 4.54 -13.92 -16.83
N GLY A 271 5.07 -15.11 -17.01
CA GLY A 271 6.15 -15.37 -17.98
C GLY A 271 5.71 -15.11 -19.43
N ILE A 272 4.50 -15.58 -19.80
CA ILE A 272 3.87 -15.29 -21.10
C ILE A 272 3.64 -13.78 -21.26
N PHE A 273 3.14 -13.10 -20.21
CA PHE A 273 3.02 -11.65 -20.19
C PHE A 273 4.34 -10.97 -20.57
N VAL A 274 5.45 -11.31 -19.90
CA VAL A 274 6.78 -10.76 -20.21
C VAL A 274 7.18 -11.04 -21.67
N ALA A 275 6.93 -12.25 -22.18
CA ALA A 275 7.25 -12.61 -23.55
C ALA A 275 6.42 -11.83 -24.59
N VAL A 276 5.15 -11.57 -24.30
CA VAL A 276 4.24 -10.77 -25.13
C VAL A 276 4.67 -9.30 -25.11
N GLU A 277 4.95 -8.72 -23.91
CA GLU A 277 5.42 -7.36 -23.75
C GLU A 277 6.72 -7.03 -24.49
N MET A 278 7.60 -8.02 -24.67
CA MET A 278 8.82 -7.87 -25.48
C MET A 278 8.56 -7.74 -26.98
N ARG A 279 7.35 -8.07 -27.46
CA ARG A 279 6.98 -8.10 -28.89
C ARG A 279 6.03 -6.98 -29.30
N ILE A 280 5.38 -6.32 -28.34
CA ILE A 280 4.40 -5.27 -28.60
C ILE A 280 5.10 -3.92 -28.75
N GLU A 281 4.67 -3.10 -29.72
CA GLU A 281 5.23 -1.76 -29.99
C GLU A 281 4.95 -0.77 -28.84
N GLU A 282 3.74 -0.81 -28.25
CA GLU A 282 3.32 0.04 -27.13
C GLU A 282 2.99 -0.81 -25.88
N PRO A 283 4.01 -1.41 -25.24
CA PRO A 283 3.81 -2.33 -24.14
C PRO A 283 3.21 -1.65 -22.90
N LEU A 284 2.52 -2.44 -22.04
CA LEU A 284 2.08 -1.99 -20.72
C LEU A 284 3.28 -1.65 -19.84
N PHE A 285 4.27 -2.54 -19.86
CA PHE A 285 5.54 -2.37 -19.17
C PHE A 285 6.68 -2.19 -20.18
N LYS A 286 7.33 -1.03 -20.16
CA LYS A 286 8.54 -0.82 -20.96
C LYS A 286 9.71 -1.60 -20.39
N LEU A 287 9.80 -2.89 -20.72
CA LEU A 287 10.84 -3.80 -20.22
C LEU A 287 12.27 -3.35 -20.56
N SER A 288 12.43 -2.51 -21.60
CA SER A 288 13.71 -1.89 -21.95
C SER A 288 14.31 -1.05 -20.79
N LEU A 289 13.48 -0.52 -19.89
CA LEU A 289 13.94 0.22 -18.71
C LEU A 289 14.76 -0.66 -17.76
N PHE A 290 14.51 -1.97 -17.70
CA PHE A 290 15.30 -2.90 -16.88
C PHE A 290 16.73 -3.13 -17.38
N ARG A 291 17.07 -2.70 -18.60
CA ARG A 291 18.47 -2.66 -19.05
C ARG A 291 19.29 -1.64 -18.27
N ASN A 292 18.64 -0.63 -17.71
CA ASN A 292 19.28 0.33 -16.81
C ASN A 292 19.37 -0.27 -15.41
N ARG A 293 20.61 -0.43 -14.91
CA ARG A 293 20.88 -1.02 -13.58
C ARG A 293 20.21 -0.25 -12.45
N GLY A 294 20.19 1.09 -12.51
CA GLY A 294 19.54 1.92 -11.49
C GLY A 294 18.04 1.67 -11.40
N PHE A 295 17.37 1.52 -12.55
CA PHE A 295 15.96 1.18 -12.60
C PHE A 295 15.69 -0.27 -12.13
N ALA A 296 16.45 -1.24 -12.63
CA ALA A 296 16.24 -2.66 -12.33
C ALA A 296 16.49 -2.99 -10.86
N PHE A 297 17.66 -2.67 -10.35
CA PHE A 297 18.04 -2.96 -8.96
C PHE A 297 17.32 -2.05 -7.96
N GLY A 298 16.99 -0.81 -8.32
CA GLY A 298 16.17 0.07 -7.49
C GLY A 298 14.75 -0.48 -7.32
N ASN A 299 14.10 -0.99 -8.38
CA ASN A 299 12.79 -1.64 -8.29
C ASN A 299 12.86 -2.99 -7.57
N LEU A 300 13.93 -3.77 -7.75
CA LEU A 300 14.14 -5.01 -6.99
C LEU A 300 14.26 -4.72 -5.49
N ALA A 301 15.07 -3.73 -5.10
CA ALA A 301 15.18 -3.31 -3.71
C ALA A 301 13.84 -2.79 -3.15
N ASN A 302 13.08 -2.04 -3.95
CA ASN A 302 11.75 -1.56 -3.58
C ASN A 302 10.76 -2.71 -3.33
N LEU A 303 10.74 -3.70 -4.23
CA LEU A 303 9.91 -4.92 -4.09
C LEU A 303 10.27 -5.68 -2.81
N LEU A 304 11.55 -5.96 -2.57
CA LEU A 304 12.02 -6.72 -1.41
C LEU A 304 11.73 -6.00 -0.08
N THR A 305 11.96 -4.68 -0.03
CA THR A 305 11.63 -3.86 1.13
C THR A 305 10.12 -3.78 1.34
N GLY A 306 9.34 -3.73 0.26
CA GLY A 306 7.87 -3.79 0.30
C GLY A 306 7.36 -5.11 0.87
N LEU A 307 7.99 -6.23 0.51
CA LEU A 307 7.67 -7.54 1.07
C LEU A 307 7.89 -7.60 2.59
N GLY A 308 8.95 -7.01 3.12
CA GLY A 308 9.19 -6.94 4.57
C GLY A 308 8.20 -6.04 5.30
N ARG A 309 7.83 -4.89 4.71
CA ARG A 309 7.01 -3.87 5.38
C ARG A 309 5.52 -4.19 5.43
N GLY A 310 4.93 -4.66 4.33
CA GLY A 310 3.48 -4.85 4.23
C GLY A 310 2.96 -5.89 5.22
N GLY A 311 3.64 -7.02 5.35
CA GLY A 311 3.29 -8.08 6.26
C GLY A 311 3.43 -7.68 7.72
N LEU A 312 4.50 -6.95 8.07
CA LEU A 312 4.73 -6.52 9.44
C LEU A 312 3.58 -5.66 9.97
N GLN A 313 3.16 -4.65 9.22
CA GLN A 313 2.08 -3.76 9.68
C GLN A 313 0.83 -4.53 10.07
N PHE A 314 0.47 -5.52 9.28
CA PHE A 314 -0.70 -6.35 9.55
C PHE A 314 -0.49 -7.26 10.77
N ILE A 315 0.66 -7.88 10.87
CA ILE A 315 0.97 -8.78 11.98
C ILE A 315 1.09 -8.03 13.31
N LEU A 316 1.60 -6.81 13.30
CA LEU A 316 1.62 -5.96 14.49
C LEU A 316 0.21 -5.67 15.03
N ILE A 317 -0.77 -5.48 14.13
CA ILE A 317 -2.17 -5.30 14.54
C ILE A 317 -2.67 -6.57 15.24
N ILE A 318 -2.43 -7.76 14.66
CA ILE A 318 -2.84 -9.03 15.27
C ILE A 318 -2.15 -9.24 16.62
N TRP A 319 -0.85 -8.99 16.70
CA TRP A 319 -0.08 -9.16 17.93
C TRP A 319 -0.59 -8.25 19.05
N LEU A 320 -0.74 -6.96 18.75
CA LEU A 320 -1.23 -5.99 19.74
C LEU A 320 -2.70 -6.25 20.09
N GLN A 321 -3.58 -6.34 19.10
CA GLN A 321 -5.03 -6.38 19.29
C GLN A 321 -5.52 -7.74 19.82
N GLY A 322 -4.96 -8.84 19.29
CA GLY A 322 -5.41 -10.19 19.61
C GLY A 322 -4.69 -10.84 20.78
N ILE A 323 -3.48 -10.41 21.11
CA ILE A 323 -2.64 -11.11 22.09
C ILE A 323 -2.18 -10.19 23.21
N TRP A 324 -1.39 -9.14 22.90
CA TRP A 324 -0.70 -8.36 23.93
C TRP A 324 -1.64 -7.48 24.77
N LEU A 325 -2.50 -6.67 24.13
CA LEU A 325 -3.43 -5.76 24.85
C LEU A 325 -4.40 -6.49 25.77
N PRO A 326 -5.06 -7.61 25.35
CA PRO A 326 -5.94 -8.36 26.26
C PRO A 326 -5.22 -8.90 27.50
N GLN A 327 -3.94 -9.30 27.38
CA GLN A 327 -3.14 -9.76 28.50
C GLN A 327 -2.77 -8.65 29.46
N HIS A 328 -2.70 -7.41 28.99
CA HIS A 328 -2.38 -6.23 29.78
C HIS A 328 -3.62 -5.49 30.32
N GLY A 329 -4.77 -6.17 30.36
CA GLY A 329 -5.99 -5.67 31.02
C GLY A 329 -6.83 -4.71 30.17
N TYR A 330 -6.57 -4.59 28.88
CA TYR A 330 -7.43 -3.82 27.97
C TYR A 330 -8.66 -4.62 27.58
N ASP A 331 -9.83 -4.00 27.71
CA ASP A 331 -11.05 -4.58 27.16
C ASP A 331 -10.94 -4.73 25.65
N PHE A 332 -11.50 -5.82 25.12
CA PHE A 332 -11.35 -6.14 23.72
C PHE A 332 -11.89 -5.02 22.80
N SER A 333 -12.97 -4.36 23.20
CA SER A 333 -13.52 -3.20 22.47
C SER A 333 -12.57 -2.00 22.39
N GLN A 334 -11.56 -1.92 23.27
CA GLN A 334 -10.56 -0.85 23.26
C GLN A 334 -9.29 -1.22 22.48
N THR A 335 -9.08 -2.51 22.23
CA THR A 335 -7.84 -2.99 21.60
C THR A 335 -7.61 -2.43 20.19
N PRO A 336 -8.62 -2.15 19.34
CA PRO A 336 -8.38 -1.54 18.03
C PRO A 336 -7.76 -0.14 18.14
N LEU A 337 -8.29 0.70 19.04
CA LEU A 337 -7.77 2.05 19.24
C LEU A 337 -6.34 2.03 19.79
N TRP A 338 -6.11 1.24 20.85
CA TRP A 338 -4.79 1.17 21.48
C TRP A 338 -3.74 0.53 20.58
N ALA A 339 -4.10 -0.47 19.78
CA ALA A 339 -3.19 -1.02 18.78
C ALA A 339 -2.77 0.05 17.76
N GLY A 340 -3.71 0.88 17.29
CA GLY A 340 -3.39 2.02 16.44
C GLY A 340 -2.44 3.02 17.11
N ILE A 341 -2.70 3.40 18.35
CA ILE A 341 -1.87 4.34 19.13
C ILE A 341 -0.46 3.76 19.34
N TYR A 342 -0.35 2.48 19.68
CA TYR A 342 0.92 1.84 19.98
C TYR A 342 1.81 1.65 18.74
N MET A 343 1.24 1.76 17.53
CA MET A 343 1.98 1.80 16.27
C MET A 343 2.44 3.22 15.85
N VAL A 344 2.06 4.28 16.60
CA VAL A 344 2.47 5.69 16.31
C VAL A 344 3.98 5.85 16.16
N PRO A 345 4.86 5.26 17.02
CA PRO A 345 6.29 5.42 16.91
C PRO A 345 6.84 5.04 15.53
N MET A 346 6.33 3.95 14.94
CA MET A 346 6.72 3.52 13.60
C MET A 346 6.41 4.61 12.55
N THR A 347 5.24 5.22 12.65
CA THR A 347 4.81 6.26 11.72
C THR A 347 5.61 7.54 11.88
N ILE A 348 5.88 7.95 13.10
CA ILE A 348 6.74 9.12 13.39
C ILE A 348 8.13 8.90 12.80
N GLY A 349 8.74 7.74 13.06
CA GLY A 349 10.04 7.39 12.50
C GLY A 349 10.07 7.51 10.97
N PHE A 350 9.03 7.00 10.31
CA PHE A 350 8.91 7.05 8.86
C PHE A 350 8.70 8.48 8.33
N LEU A 351 7.75 9.24 8.90
CA LEU A 351 7.41 10.59 8.46
C LEU A 351 8.57 11.57 8.60
N LEU A 352 9.38 11.42 9.64
CA LEU A 352 10.54 12.28 9.86
C LEU A 352 11.73 11.87 8.99
N SER A 353 12.02 10.58 8.89
CA SER A 353 13.23 10.10 8.21
C SER A 353 13.14 10.17 6.68
N ALA A 354 11.96 9.99 6.09
CA ALA A 354 11.83 9.96 4.64
C ALA A 354 12.16 11.32 3.97
N PRO A 355 11.63 12.48 4.42
CA PRO A 355 12.04 13.78 3.89
C PRO A 355 13.49 14.12 4.21
N LEU A 356 13.93 13.84 5.44
CA LEU A 356 15.31 14.13 5.87
C LEU A 356 16.33 13.36 5.02
N ALA A 357 16.11 12.06 4.82
CA ALA A 357 16.97 11.24 3.97
C ALA A 357 16.98 11.74 2.50
N GLY A 358 15.84 12.18 1.98
CA GLY A 358 15.75 12.81 0.66
C GLY A 358 16.63 14.08 0.57
N ILE A 359 16.44 15.02 1.50
CA ILE A 359 17.21 16.29 1.53
C ILE A 359 18.71 16.03 1.70
N VAL A 360 19.07 15.15 2.63
CA VAL A 360 20.48 14.85 2.90
C VAL A 360 21.12 14.09 1.73
N SER A 361 20.42 13.16 1.09
CA SER A 361 20.91 12.47 -0.10
C SER A 361 21.17 13.42 -1.27
N ASP A 362 20.32 14.44 -1.43
CA ASP A 362 20.50 15.46 -2.46
C ASP A 362 21.71 16.35 -2.15
N ARG A 363 21.92 16.75 -0.89
CA ARG A 363 23.09 17.54 -0.46
C ARG A 363 24.40 16.78 -0.63
N ILE A 364 24.43 15.50 -0.29
CA ILE A 364 25.63 14.64 -0.43
C ILE A 364 25.86 14.26 -1.89
N GLY A 365 24.84 14.40 -2.76
CA GLY A 365 24.87 13.98 -4.16
C GLY A 365 24.92 12.47 -4.35
N SER A 366 24.52 11.69 -3.34
CA SER A 366 24.51 10.21 -3.38
C SER A 366 23.33 9.64 -2.61
N THR A 367 22.58 8.75 -3.26
CA THR A 367 21.47 8.00 -2.68
C THR A 367 21.90 6.74 -1.96
N ARG A 368 23.08 6.21 -2.30
CA ARG A 368 23.59 4.89 -1.86
C ARG A 368 23.65 4.68 -0.34
N PRO A 369 24.20 5.60 0.48
CA PRO A 369 24.25 5.37 1.93
C PRO A 369 22.87 5.11 2.53
N PHE A 370 21.83 5.77 1.98
CA PHE A 370 20.45 5.67 2.44
C PHE A 370 19.75 4.42 1.90
N THR A 371 19.96 4.08 0.62
CA THR A 371 19.36 2.90 0.01
C THR A 371 19.97 1.59 0.50
N ILE A 372 21.20 1.61 1.01
CA ILE A 372 21.84 0.46 1.67
C ILE A 372 21.53 0.47 3.16
N GLY A 373 21.76 1.61 3.85
CA GLY A 373 21.60 1.73 5.29
C GLY A 373 20.17 1.54 5.78
N GLY A 374 19.18 2.06 5.03
CA GLY A 374 17.77 1.91 5.40
C GLY A 374 17.32 0.46 5.55
N PRO A 375 17.48 -0.40 4.54
CA PRO A 375 17.14 -1.83 4.65
C PRO A 375 17.98 -2.58 5.71
N LEU A 376 19.23 -2.19 5.96
CA LEU A 376 20.03 -2.78 7.03
C LEU A 376 19.51 -2.42 8.41
N ILE A 377 19.04 -1.19 8.62
CA ILE A 377 18.36 -0.78 9.85
C ILE A 377 17.08 -1.61 10.03
N VAL A 378 16.31 -1.80 8.96
CA VAL A 378 15.09 -2.66 8.98
C VAL A 378 15.45 -4.10 9.35
N ALA A 379 16.50 -4.68 8.74
CA ALA A 379 16.97 -6.03 9.06
C ALA A 379 17.40 -6.15 10.52
N LEU A 380 18.15 -5.17 11.03
CA LEU A 380 18.55 -5.10 12.44
C LEU A 380 17.33 -5.05 13.35
N THR A 381 16.33 -4.23 13.00
CA THR A 381 15.11 -4.10 13.80
C THR A 381 14.32 -5.41 13.86
N PHE A 382 14.21 -6.15 12.76
CA PHE A 382 13.60 -7.49 12.78
C PHE A 382 14.39 -8.45 13.69
N GLY A 383 15.71 -8.40 13.65
CA GLY A 383 16.56 -9.21 14.55
C GLY A 383 16.33 -8.86 16.03
N LEU A 384 16.20 -7.57 16.34
CA LEU A 384 15.89 -7.11 17.71
C LEU A 384 14.45 -7.48 18.14
N LEU A 385 13.46 -7.40 17.22
CA LEU A 385 12.10 -7.83 17.49
C LEU A 385 11.98 -9.34 17.77
N MET A 386 12.88 -10.16 17.21
CA MET A 386 12.97 -11.59 17.56
C MET A 386 13.56 -11.82 18.95
N ALA A 387 14.38 -10.90 19.44
CA ALA A 387 15.07 -11.04 20.71
C ALA A 387 14.24 -10.58 21.92
N ILE A 388 13.19 -9.77 21.71
CA ILE A 388 12.29 -9.38 22.80
C ILE A 388 11.38 -10.55 23.19
N PRO A 389 11.03 -10.69 24.49
CA PRO A 389 10.12 -11.72 24.94
C PRO A 389 8.72 -11.53 24.33
N ALA A 390 7.94 -12.59 24.26
CA ALA A 390 6.56 -12.52 23.75
C ALA A 390 5.66 -11.57 24.56
N ASP A 391 5.93 -11.46 25.86
CA ASP A 391 5.35 -10.49 26.80
C ASP A 391 6.38 -9.34 27.02
N PHE A 392 6.45 -8.44 26.05
CA PHE A 392 7.43 -7.35 26.01
C PHE A 392 6.97 -6.13 26.82
N THR A 393 7.95 -5.31 27.21
CA THR A 393 7.67 -3.97 27.74
C THR A 393 7.37 -3.01 26.60
N TYR A 394 6.26 -2.27 26.67
CA TYR A 394 5.85 -1.37 25.56
C TYR A 394 6.96 -0.44 25.08
N TRP A 395 7.76 0.15 25.97
CA TRP A 395 8.79 1.11 25.59
C TRP A 395 9.91 0.49 24.75
N GLU A 396 10.29 -0.74 25.02
CA GLU A 396 11.25 -1.49 24.19
C GLU A 396 10.69 -1.69 22.79
N PHE A 397 9.45 -2.13 22.70
CA PHE A 397 8.74 -2.32 21.45
C PHE A 397 8.56 -1.01 20.68
N ALA A 398 8.20 0.09 21.36
CA ALA A 398 8.02 1.41 20.75
C ALA A 398 9.33 1.94 20.13
N VAL A 399 10.46 1.75 20.80
CA VAL A 399 11.79 2.11 20.26
C VAL A 399 12.12 1.29 19.01
N LEU A 400 11.82 -0.01 19.02
CA LEU A 400 12.03 -0.86 17.84
C LEU A 400 11.10 -0.47 16.68
N LEU A 401 9.85 -0.14 16.94
CA LEU A 401 8.95 0.37 15.93
C LEU A 401 9.41 1.71 15.35
N LEU A 402 9.90 2.61 16.20
CA LEU A 402 10.50 3.88 15.76
C LEU A 402 11.70 3.63 14.84
N LEU A 403 12.57 2.71 15.23
CA LEU A 403 13.76 2.33 14.46
C LEU A 403 13.39 1.72 13.11
N PHE A 404 12.35 0.84 13.08
CA PHE A 404 11.79 0.30 11.85
C PHE A 404 11.27 1.41 10.92
N GLY A 405 10.55 2.38 11.48
CA GLY A 405 10.05 3.54 10.76
C GLY A 405 11.19 4.37 10.16
N ILE A 406 12.24 4.63 10.95
CA ILE A 406 13.44 5.35 10.51
C ILE A 406 14.13 4.61 9.35
N GLY A 407 14.38 3.31 9.50
CA GLY A 407 15.00 2.52 8.44
C GLY A 407 14.20 2.52 7.14
N SER A 408 12.88 2.32 7.24
CA SER A 408 11.98 2.31 6.08
C SER A 408 11.90 3.67 5.39
N GLY A 409 11.79 4.76 6.15
CA GLY A 409 11.75 6.12 5.61
C GLY A 409 13.07 6.53 4.98
N THR A 410 14.19 6.17 5.61
CA THR A 410 15.54 6.42 5.09
C THR A 410 15.75 5.79 3.71
N PHE A 411 15.15 4.64 3.45
CA PHE A 411 15.24 3.96 2.15
C PHE A 411 14.36 4.58 1.06
N ILE A 412 13.07 4.85 1.37
CA ILE A 412 12.04 4.98 0.34
C ILE A 412 12.22 6.21 -0.55
N SER A 413 12.57 7.37 0.03
CA SER A 413 12.71 8.63 -0.69
C SER A 413 13.94 8.64 -1.61
N PRO A 414 15.17 8.30 -1.12
CA PRO A 414 16.35 8.22 -1.97
C PRO A 414 16.25 7.12 -3.04
N ASN A 415 15.63 5.97 -2.74
CA ASN A 415 15.46 4.91 -3.73
C ASN A 415 14.52 5.32 -4.85
N ARG A 416 13.42 6.03 -4.54
CA ARG A 416 12.50 6.55 -5.56
C ARG A 416 13.19 7.59 -6.45
N ALA A 417 14.02 8.46 -5.88
CA ALA A 417 14.83 9.40 -6.64
C ALA A 417 15.83 8.68 -7.54
N GLU A 418 16.51 7.64 -7.04
CA GLU A 418 17.45 6.81 -7.80
C GLU A 418 16.75 6.17 -9.01
N ILE A 419 15.59 5.52 -8.80
CA ILE A 419 14.81 4.90 -9.88
C ILE A 419 14.43 5.94 -10.93
N MET A 420 13.86 7.08 -10.53
CA MET A 420 13.35 8.10 -11.46
C MET A 420 14.46 8.86 -12.19
N ASN A 421 15.63 9.03 -11.58
CA ASN A 421 16.80 9.65 -12.23
C ASN A 421 17.40 8.76 -13.33
N ASN A 422 17.13 7.47 -13.29
CA ASN A 422 17.58 6.49 -14.27
C ASN A 422 16.56 6.22 -15.39
N VAL A 423 15.42 6.95 -15.39
CA VAL A 423 14.38 6.85 -16.41
C VAL A 423 14.41 8.07 -17.33
N PRO A 424 14.43 7.91 -18.66
CA PRO A 424 14.33 9.01 -19.61
C PRO A 424 13.10 9.87 -19.35
N ALA A 425 13.21 11.18 -19.62
CA ALA A 425 12.19 12.16 -19.26
C ALA A 425 10.81 11.87 -19.90
N ASP A 426 10.81 11.37 -21.13
CA ASP A 426 9.64 10.96 -21.91
C ASP A 426 8.97 9.68 -21.39
N GLN A 427 9.69 8.86 -20.57
CA GLN A 427 9.24 7.56 -20.05
C GLN A 427 9.00 7.55 -18.54
N ARG A 428 9.18 8.68 -17.85
CA ARG A 428 9.02 8.77 -16.39
C ARG A 428 7.64 8.36 -15.91
N GLY A 429 6.59 8.65 -16.67
CA GLY A 429 5.23 8.22 -16.36
C GLY A 429 5.10 6.70 -16.33
N ALA A 430 5.62 6.00 -17.36
CA ALA A 430 5.63 4.54 -17.42
C ALA A 430 6.49 3.95 -16.31
N GLY A 431 7.69 4.48 -16.06
CA GLY A 431 8.58 4.05 -14.99
C GLY A 431 7.95 4.19 -13.60
N ALA A 432 7.26 5.30 -13.34
CA ALA A 432 6.56 5.53 -12.08
C ALA A 432 5.38 4.56 -11.89
N GLY A 433 4.60 4.29 -12.94
CA GLY A 433 3.52 3.31 -12.92
C GLY A 433 4.03 1.90 -12.61
N MET A 434 5.10 1.47 -13.28
CA MET A 434 5.74 0.17 -13.03
C MET A 434 6.24 0.07 -11.57
N THR A 435 6.90 1.11 -11.06
CA THR A 435 7.37 1.14 -9.66
C THR A 435 6.21 1.06 -8.66
N ALA A 436 5.11 1.75 -8.92
CA ALA A 436 3.91 1.69 -8.10
C ALA A 436 3.26 0.30 -8.11
N THR A 437 3.21 -0.36 -9.27
CA THR A 437 2.70 -1.74 -9.38
C THR A 437 3.56 -2.72 -8.60
N PHE A 438 4.89 -2.65 -8.71
CA PHE A 438 5.78 -3.51 -7.92
C PHE A 438 5.59 -3.29 -6.42
N MET A 439 5.42 -2.04 -5.98
CA MET A 439 5.19 -1.72 -4.57
C MET A 439 3.86 -2.27 -4.06
N ASN A 440 2.77 -2.06 -4.80
CA ASN A 440 1.45 -2.56 -4.42
C ASN A 440 1.39 -4.09 -4.43
N SER A 441 1.93 -4.72 -5.47
CA SER A 441 2.03 -6.19 -5.56
C SER A 441 2.87 -6.76 -4.41
N ALA A 442 4.01 -6.12 -4.09
CA ALA A 442 4.84 -6.53 -2.96
C ALA A 442 4.08 -6.46 -1.63
N THR A 443 3.28 -5.42 -1.41
CA THR A 443 2.48 -5.28 -0.17
C THR A 443 1.46 -6.40 -0.04
N VAL A 444 0.75 -6.74 -1.12
CA VAL A 444 -0.25 -7.82 -1.10
C VAL A 444 0.41 -9.18 -0.93
N LEU A 445 1.48 -9.45 -1.69
CA LEU A 445 2.29 -10.68 -1.55
C LEU A 445 2.85 -10.83 -0.14
N SER A 446 3.31 -9.73 0.46
CA SER A 446 3.86 -9.70 1.81
C SER A 446 2.87 -10.22 2.85
N ILE A 447 1.61 -9.76 2.80
CA ILE A 447 0.57 -10.21 3.72
C ILE A 447 0.43 -11.73 3.62
N GLY A 448 0.28 -12.27 2.41
CA GLY A 448 0.15 -13.72 2.19
C GLY A 448 1.37 -14.52 2.68
N ILE A 449 2.58 -14.04 2.39
CA ILE A 449 3.83 -14.70 2.80
C ILE A 449 3.98 -14.69 4.33
N PHE A 450 3.79 -13.53 4.97
CA PHE A 450 3.90 -13.43 6.44
C PHE A 450 2.88 -14.34 7.14
N PHE A 451 1.63 -14.32 6.68
CA PHE A 451 0.62 -15.24 7.21
C PHE A 451 1.03 -16.70 7.08
N SER A 452 1.49 -17.09 5.88
CA SER A 452 1.94 -18.47 5.64
C SER A 452 3.05 -18.89 6.61
N LEU A 453 4.02 -18.02 6.80
CA LEU A 453 5.17 -18.30 7.67
C LEU A 453 4.78 -18.34 9.13
N ILE A 454 3.89 -17.45 9.58
CA ILE A 454 3.39 -17.46 10.97
C ILE A 454 2.53 -18.68 11.24
N VAL A 455 1.61 -19.02 10.34
CA VAL A 455 0.78 -20.23 10.48
C VAL A 455 1.64 -21.48 10.45
N ALA A 456 2.72 -21.52 9.65
CA ALA A 456 3.66 -22.61 9.64
C ALA A 456 4.34 -22.81 11.00
N GLY A 457 4.91 -21.73 11.56
CA GLY A 457 5.53 -21.77 12.88
C GLY A 457 4.54 -22.07 14.00
N LEU A 458 3.38 -21.40 13.97
CA LEU A 458 2.29 -21.63 14.92
C LEU A 458 1.81 -23.08 14.92
N SER A 459 1.64 -23.69 13.75
CA SER A 459 1.16 -25.08 13.61
C SER A 459 2.07 -26.11 14.27
N HIS A 460 3.35 -25.78 14.46
CA HIS A 460 4.32 -26.68 15.07
C HIS A 460 4.17 -26.72 16.60
N SER A 461 4.03 -25.58 17.26
CA SER A 461 4.03 -25.46 18.73
C SER A 461 2.64 -25.34 19.35
N LEU A 462 1.62 -24.91 18.58
CA LEU A 462 0.25 -24.72 19.07
C LEU A 462 -0.40 -25.98 19.67
N PRO A 463 -0.32 -27.18 19.04
CA PRO A 463 -0.96 -28.36 19.60
C PRO A 463 -0.49 -28.72 21.02
N SER A 464 0.83 -28.61 21.26
CA SER A 464 1.42 -28.89 22.58
C SER A 464 1.04 -27.82 23.61
N ALA A 465 0.99 -26.56 23.21
CA ALA A 465 0.60 -25.45 24.08
C ALA A 465 -0.88 -25.53 24.50
N LEU A 466 -1.78 -25.82 23.55
CA LEU A 466 -3.20 -26.05 23.85
C LEU A 466 -3.41 -27.26 24.76
N TYR A 467 -2.78 -28.41 24.43
CA TYR A 467 -2.89 -29.61 25.23
C TYR A 467 -2.39 -29.38 26.66
N GLY A 468 -1.18 -28.85 26.82
CA GLY A 468 -0.57 -28.59 28.13
C GLY A 468 -1.37 -27.59 28.96
N GLY A 469 -1.79 -26.48 28.36
CA GLY A 469 -2.58 -25.46 29.07
C GLY A 469 -3.97 -25.96 29.52
N LEU A 470 -4.66 -26.75 28.69
CA LEU A 470 -5.97 -27.31 29.02
C LEU A 470 -5.86 -28.39 30.10
N THR A 471 -4.89 -29.29 30.00
CA THR A 471 -4.68 -30.33 31.01
C THR A 471 -4.27 -29.75 32.35
N ALA A 472 -3.48 -28.68 32.40
CA ALA A 472 -3.14 -27.95 33.61
C ALA A 472 -4.38 -27.33 34.31
N GLN A 473 -5.47 -27.07 33.59
CA GLN A 473 -6.74 -26.62 34.13
C GLN A 473 -7.69 -27.78 34.51
N GLY A 474 -7.26 -29.04 34.29
CA GLY A 474 -8.04 -30.22 34.63
C GLY A 474 -8.99 -30.72 33.53
N VAL A 475 -8.82 -30.23 32.30
CA VAL A 475 -9.58 -30.77 31.15
C VAL A 475 -9.12 -32.19 30.86
N PRO A 476 -10.05 -33.17 30.67
CA PRO A 476 -9.69 -34.54 30.35
C PRO A 476 -8.80 -34.64 29.11
N SER A 477 -7.81 -35.54 29.13
CA SER A 477 -6.81 -35.69 28.06
C SER A 477 -7.43 -35.94 26.67
N ALA A 478 -8.51 -36.69 26.59
CA ALA A 478 -9.23 -36.93 25.34
C ALA A 478 -9.81 -35.64 24.73
N ALA A 479 -10.42 -34.77 25.56
CA ALA A 479 -10.96 -33.49 25.14
C ALA A 479 -9.84 -32.49 24.79
N ALA A 480 -8.80 -32.44 25.62
CA ALA A 480 -7.62 -31.60 25.35
C ALA A 480 -6.95 -31.97 24.02
N THR A 481 -6.87 -33.28 23.70
CA THR A 481 -6.35 -33.77 22.41
C THR A 481 -7.24 -33.38 21.23
N SER A 482 -8.55 -33.37 21.38
CA SER A 482 -9.46 -32.93 20.33
C SER A 482 -9.33 -31.41 20.06
N ILE A 483 -9.26 -30.61 21.12
CA ILE A 483 -9.09 -29.13 21.03
C ILE A 483 -7.71 -28.78 20.47
N SER A 484 -6.65 -29.52 20.81
CA SER A 484 -5.30 -29.26 20.30
C SER A 484 -5.15 -29.50 18.79
N LYS A 485 -6.10 -30.15 18.14
CA LYS A 485 -6.12 -30.38 16.67
C LYS A 485 -6.79 -29.26 15.89
N LEU A 486 -7.22 -28.16 16.54
CA LEU A 486 -7.81 -27.03 15.87
C LEU A 486 -6.83 -26.43 14.83
N PRO A 487 -7.33 -25.99 13.66
CA PRO A 487 -6.49 -25.35 12.66
C PRO A 487 -5.81 -24.07 13.21
N ALA A 488 -4.49 -23.98 13.09
CA ALA A 488 -3.72 -22.85 13.60
C ALA A 488 -4.20 -21.50 13.06
N LEU A 489 -4.64 -21.45 11.80
CA LEU A 489 -5.21 -20.26 11.17
C LEU A 489 -6.50 -19.81 11.88
N GLY A 490 -7.41 -20.74 12.17
CA GLY A 490 -8.65 -20.45 12.88
C GLY A 490 -8.40 -19.95 14.31
N VAL A 491 -7.44 -20.56 15.01
CA VAL A 491 -7.02 -20.13 16.36
C VAL A 491 -6.44 -18.73 16.35
N LEU A 492 -5.58 -18.42 15.37
CA LEU A 492 -4.99 -17.09 15.22
C LEU A 492 -6.06 -16.01 14.97
N PHE A 493 -7.02 -16.31 14.09
CA PHE A 493 -8.09 -15.36 13.81
C PHE A 493 -9.10 -15.26 14.95
N ALA A 494 -9.38 -16.35 15.68
CA ALA A 494 -10.21 -16.29 16.88
C ALA A 494 -9.60 -15.31 17.90
N ALA A 495 -8.30 -15.40 18.15
CA ALA A 495 -7.61 -14.45 19.02
C ALA A 495 -7.68 -13.00 18.50
N PHE A 496 -7.40 -12.81 17.22
CA PHE A 496 -7.44 -11.50 16.59
C PHE A 496 -8.83 -10.85 16.66
N LEU A 497 -9.87 -11.65 16.47
CA LEU A 497 -11.27 -11.17 16.54
C LEU A 497 -11.80 -11.08 17.99
N GLY A 498 -10.98 -11.37 19.01
CA GLY A 498 -11.38 -11.35 20.41
C GLY A 498 -12.34 -12.47 20.80
N TYR A 499 -12.44 -13.45 19.96
CA TYR A 499 -13.29 -14.60 20.20
C TYR A 499 -12.56 -15.59 21.10
N ASN A 500 -13.09 -15.81 22.33
CA ASN A 500 -12.57 -16.87 23.19
C ASN A 500 -13.32 -18.18 22.87
N PRO A 501 -12.68 -19.12 22.16
CA PRO A 501 -13.34 -20.35 21.74
C PRO A 501 -13.58 -21.31 22.90
N MET A 502 -12.98 -21.09 24.08
CA MET A 502 -13.03 -22.03 25.21
C MET A 502 -14.46 -22.29 25.69
N LYS A 503 -15.33 -21.26 25.64
CA LYS A 503 -16.72 -21.43 26.06
C LYS A 503 -17.47 -22.45 25.21
N GLU A 504 -17.27 -22.45 23.90
CA GLU A 504 -17.90 -23.41 22.97
C GLU A 504 -17.20 -24.77 22.99
N LEU A 505 -15.85 -24.75 23.01
CA LEU A 505 -15.04 -25.96 22.96
C LEU A 505 -15.17 -26.83 24.22
N LEU A 506 -15.34 -26.20 25.38
CA LEU A 506 -15.61 -26.92 26.63
C LEU A 506 -17.05 -27.48 26.67
N GLY A 507 -18.03 -26.78 26.08
CA GLY A 507 -19.41 -27.21 25.95
C GLY A 507 -19.95 -27.95 27.20
N PRO A 508 -20.44 -29.17 27.07
CA PRO A 508 -20.95 -29.97 28.20
C PRO A 508 -19.88 -30.29 29.27
N LEU A 509 -18.59 -30.28 28.92
CA LEU A 509 -17.50 -30.54 29.88
C LEU A 509 -17.39 -29.45 30.94
N SER A 510 -17.87 -28.24 30.65
CA SER A 510 -17.87 -27.14 31.61
C SER A 510 -18.64 -27.48 32.91
N SER A 511 -19.66 -28.32 32.84
CA SER A 511 -20.43 -28.80 34.01
C SER A 511 -19.68 -29.78 34.89
N HIS A 512 -18.63 -30.43 34.38
CA HIS A 512 -17.82 -31.42 35.09
C HIS A 512 -16.52 -30.84 35.66
N LEU A 513 -16.25 -29.58 35.39
CA LEU A 513 -15.06 -28.86 35.86
C LEU A 513 -15.41 -27.89 37.00
N PRO A 514 -14.48 -27.63 37.93
CA PRO A 514 -14.69 -26.61 38.96
C PRO A 514 -15.03 -25.25 38.37
N ALA A 515 -16.04 -24.57 38.90
CA ALA A 515 -16.51 -23.28 38.38
C ALA A 515 -15.40 -22.23 38.27
N SER A 516 -14.46 -22.23 39.23
CA SER A 516 -13.28 -21.34 39.18
C SER A 516 -12.38 -21.61 37.98
N LYS A 517 -12.18 -22.88 37.59
CA LYS A 517 -11.37 -23.24 36.43
C LYS A 517 -12.08 -22.88 35.12
N VAL A 518 -13.38 -23.07 35.04
CA VAL A 518 -14.18 -22.66 33.88
C VAL A 518 -14.11 -21.14 33.73
N ALA A 519 -14.29 -20.39 34.81
CA ALA A 519 -14.19 -18.92 34.79
C ALA A 519 -12.81 -18.46 34.33
N THR A 520 -11.72 -19.12 34.75
CA THR A 520 -10.36 -18.81 34.27
C THR A 520 -10.24 -19.09 32.79
N MET A 521 -10.65 -20.25 32.28
CA MET A 521 -10.50 -20.63 30.86
C MET A 521 -11.38 -19.81 29.92
N THR A 522 -12.56 -19.36 30.38
CA THR A 522 -13.46 -18.49 29.61
C THR A 522 -13.13 -16.99 29.78
N GLY A 523 -12.19 -16.67 30.66
CA GLY A 523 -11.70 -15.29 30.86
C GLY A 523 -10.94 -14.74 29.64
N HIS A 524 -10.87 -13.42 29.56
CA HIS A 524 -10.29 -12.71 28.38
C HIS A 524 -8.78 -12.95 28.18
N SER A 525 -8.03 -13.26 29.24
CA SER A 525 -6.56 -13.39 29.19
C SER A 525 -6.07 -14.81 28.94
N PHE A 526 -6.86 -15.85 29.25
CA PHE A 526 -6.41 -17.25 29.19
C PHE A 526 -6.05 -17.70 27.79
N PHE A 527 -6.96 -17.50 26.85
CA PHE A 527 -6.74 -17.94 25.46
C PHE A 527 -5.60 -17.16 24.77
N PRO A 528 -5.52 -15.83 24.85
CA PRO A 528 -4.35 -15.09 24.38
C PRO A 528 -3.04 -15.58 25.00
N HIS A 529 -3.03 -15.85 26.32
CA HIS A 529 -1.82 -16.35 27.00
C HIS A 529 -1.35 -17.71 26.46
N LEU A 530 -2.28 -18.62 26.17
CA LEU A 530 -1.96 -19.95 25.62
C LEU A 530 -1.26 -19.86 24.25
N ILE A 531 -1.66 -18.92 23.42
CA ILE A 531 -1.16 -18.80 22.06
C ILE A 531 0.05 -17.87 21.92
N THR A 532 0.44 -17.16 22.99
CA THR A 532 1.53 -16.15 22.96
C THR A 532 2.84 -16.75 22.47
N GLN A 533 3.30 -17.84 23.11
CA GLN A 533 4.57 -18.45 22.72
C GLN A 533 4.51 -19.10 21.33
N PRO A 534 3.48 -19.90 20.97
CA PRO A 534 3.31 -20.38 19.61
C PRO A 534 3.27 -19.29 18.55
N PHE A 535 2.62 -18.16 18.84
CA PHE A 535 2.60 -17.01 17.93
C PHE A 535 3.98 -16.38 17.77
N HIS A 536 4.73 -16.21 18.88
CA HIS A 536 6.10 -15.71 18.83
C HIS A 536 7.00 -16.63 18.00
N ASP A 537 6.89 -17.94 18.12
CA ASP A 537 7.63 -18.90 17.29
C ASP A 537 7.33 -18.69 15.79
N GLY A 538 6.06 -18.43 15.46
CA GLY A 538 5.64 -18.06 14.10
C GLY A 538 6.22 -16.74 13.63
N LEU A 539 6.28 -15.72 14.51
CA LEU A 539 6.90 -14.43 14.21
C LEU A 539 8.38 -14.58 13.89
N VAL A 540 9.11 -15.40 14.63
CA VAL A 540 10.54 -15.67 14.39
C VAL A 540 10.76 -16.15 12.95
N VAL A 541 9.95 -17.08 12.46
CA VAL A 541 10.04 -17.58 11.08
C VAL A 541 9.77 -16.47 10.05
N ALA A 542 8.75 -15.65 10.29
CA ALA A 542 8.39 -14.55 9.40
C ALA A 542 9.46 -13.42 9.41
N PHE A 543 10.04 -13.14 10.57
CA PHE A 543 11.08 -12.11 10.70
C PHE A 543 12.40 -12.54 10.04
N TRP A 544 12.77 -13.83 10.07
CA TRP A 544 13.89 -14.33 9.29
C TRP A 544 13.74 -14.08 7.81
N PHE A 545 12.55 -14.33 7.25
CA PHE A 545 12.26 -13.98 5.85
C PHE A 545 12.46 -12.48 5.59
N ALA A 546 11.93 -11.62 6.48
CA ALA A 546 12.03 -10.18 6.35
C ALA A 546 13.48 -9.67 6.46
N ILE A 547 14.30 -10.28 7.34
CA ILE A 547 15.73 -10.00 7.45
C ILE A 547 16.44 -10.33 6.13
N VAL A 548 16.22 -11.53 5.61
CA VAL A 548 16.83 -11.96 4.34
C VAL A 548 16.42 -11.03 3.20
N ALA A 549 15.11 -10.72 3.08
CA ALA A 549 14.60 -9.81 2.07
C ALA A 549 15.24 -8.41 2.18
N SER A 550 15.38 -7.89 3.40
CA SER A 550 15.99 -6.57 3.66
C SER A 550 17.49 -6.55 3.35
N VAL A 551 18.23 -7.60 3.72
CA VAL A 551 19.66 -7.73 3.38
C VAL A 551 19.86 -7.84 1.87
N VAL A 552 19.04 -8.63 1.18
CA VAL A 552 19.10 -8.74 -0.29
C VAL A 552 18.72 -7.41 -0.94
N ALA A 553 17.78 -6.64 -0.38
CA ALA A 553 17.45 -5.29 -0.84
C ALA A 553 18.65 -4.33 -0.69
N ALA A 554 19.37 -4.41 0.43
CA ALA A 554 20.61 -3.63 0.64
C ALA A 554 21.70 -4.01 -0.38
N ILE A 555 21.88 -5.31 -0.62
CA ILE A 555 22.81 -5.82 -1.64
C ILE A 555 22.40 -5.35 -3.05
N ALA A 556 21.14 -5.47 -3.40
CA ALA A 556 20.61 -4.97 -4.68
C ALA A 556 20.91 -3.47 -4.87
N SER A 557 20.79 -2.69 -3.79
CA SER A 557 21.09 -1.25 -3.82
C SER A 557 22.56 -0.92 -4.10
N ILE A 558 23.50 -1.85 -3.86
CA ILE A 558 24.91 -1.68 -4.23
C ILE A 558 25.07 -1.63 -5.77
N PHE A 559 24.23 -2.37 -6.49
CA PHE A 559 24.33 -2.52 -7.95
C PHE A 559 23.56 -1.45 -8.74
N THR A 560 22.90 -0.49 -8.10
CA THR A 560 22.15 0.58 -8.77
C THR A 560 23.01 1.51 -9.64
N GLY A 561 24.33 1.41 -9.58
CA GLY A 561 25.26 2.18 -10.41
C GLY A 561 25.84 3.41 -9.69
N LYS A 562 27.00 3.90 -10.15
CA LYS A 562 27.53 5.21 -9.73
C LYS A 562 26.74 6.28 -10.50
N LYS A 563 26.26 7.32 -9.79
CA LYS A 563 25.68 8.52 -10.43
C LYS A 563 26.74 9.03 -11.43
N LYS A 564 26.47 8.95 -12.73
CA LYS A 564 27.00 9.96 -13.62
C LYS A 564 26.26 11.24 -13.19
N VAL A 565 26.94 12.12 -12.50
CA VAL A 565 26.49 13.50 -12.37
C VAL A 565 26.37 13.98 -13.81
N VAL A 566 25.15 13.94 -14.35
CA VAL A 566 24.81 14.81 -15.46
C VAL A 566 24.80 16.19 -14.79
N THR A 567 25.98 16.80 -14.73
CA THR A 567 26.10 18.22 -14.63
C THR A 567 25.16 18.69 -15.75
N GLN A 568 23.97 19.20 -15.41
CA GLN A 568 23.26 20.04 -16.35
C GLN A 568 24.32 21.05 -16.74
N ALA A 569 24.80 20.94 -17.98
CA ALA A 569 25.56 22.03 -18.57
C ALA A 569 24.77 23.28 -18.20
N PRO A 570 25.40 24.29 -17.61
CA PRO A 570 24.71 25.53 -17.37
C PRO A 570 24.01 25.79 -18.69
N VAL A 571 22.68 26.00 -18.62
CA VAL A 571 21.95 26.47 -19.81
C VAL A 571 22.83 27.59 -20.27
N ALA A 572 23.60 27.34 -21.35
CA ALA A 572 24.34 28.37 -22.00
C ALA A 572 23.26 29.41 -22.18
N GLN A 573 23.37 30.53 -21.48
CA GLN A 573 22.73 31.73 -21.89
C GLN A 573 23.15 31.80 -23.35
N VAL A 574 22.26 31.38 -24.22
CA VAL A 574 22.25 31.84 -25.58
C VAL A 574 22.06 33.34 -25.33
N ALA A 575 23.19 34.03 -25.18
CA ALA A 575 23.26 35.42 -25.49
C ALA A 575 22.71 35.46 -26.91
N VAL A 576 21.43 35.72 -27.02
CA VAL A 576 20.87 36.24 -28.25
C VAL A 576 21.64 37.53 -28.39
N ASP A 577 22.68 37.52 -29.24
CA ASP A 577 23.20 38.70 -29.86
C ASP A 577 22.00 39.30 -30.61
N MET A 578 21.20 40.06 -29.89
CA MET A 578 20.32 41.05 -30.46
C MET A 578 21.22 42.24 -30.76
N GLU A 579 21.92 42.17 -31.88
CA GLU A 579 22.23 43.38 -32.62
C GLU A 579 20.86 44.05 -32.86
N PRO A 580 20.65 45.27 -32.35
CA PRO A 580 19.44 45.99 -32.70
C PRO A 580 19.49 46.21 -34.20
N PRO A 581 18.42 45.90 -34.96
CA PRO A 581 18.40 46.18 -36.37
C PRO A 581 18.57 47.70 -36.53
N GLU A 582 19.70 48.12 -37.15
CA GLU A 582 20.01 49.54 -37.48
C GLU A 582 18.89 50.24 -38.28
N ALA A 583 17.86 49.52 -38.73
CA ALA A 583 16.71 50.02 -39.44
C ALA A 583 15.65 50.74 -38.56
N GLU A 584 15.61 50.53 -37.25
CA GLU A 584 14.60 51.16 -36.37
C GLU A 584 15.06 52.53 -35.82
N LEU A 585 16.35 52.79 -35.82
CA LEU A 585 16.88 54.09 -35.39
C LEU A 585 16.84 55.17 -36.50
N ALA A 586 16.77 54.75 -37.76
CA ALA A 586 16.64 55.70 -38.91
C ALA A 586 15.20 56.28 -38.99
N TRP A 587 14.18 55.64 -38.42
CA TRP A 587 12.80 56.13 -38.47
C TRP A 587 12.50 57.16 -37.39
N LEU A 588 13.13 57.08 -36.24
CA LEU A 588 13.02 58.06 -35.15
C LEU A 588 13.80 59.38 -35.41
N GLY A 589 14.78 59.30 -36.28
CA GLY A 589 15.53 60.51 -36.69
C GLY A 589 14.83 61.33 -37.78
N ALA A 590 13.94 60.79 -38.57
CA ALA A 590 13.20 61.48 -39.62
C ALA A 590 11.98 62.22 -39.08
N GLU A 591 11.36 61.76 -37.99
CA GLU A 591 10.19 62.42 -37.41
C GLU A 591 10.53 63.64 -36.54
N VAL A 592 11.79 63.81 -36.12
CA VAL A 592 12.29 65.01 -35.38
C VAL A 592 12.77 66.11 -36.32
N ALA A 593 13.14 65.76 -37.55
CA ALA A 593 13.60 66.80 -38.55
C ALA A 593 12.44 67.47 -39.28
N GLU A 594 11.24 66.85 -39.38
CA GLU A 594 10.06 67.51 -40.00
C GLU A 594 9.27 68.38 -39.02
N SER A 595 9.56 68.40 -37.73
CA SER A 595 8.85 69.25 -36.75
C SER A 595 9.56 70.57 -36.47
N GLU A 596 10.77 70.81 -37.02
CA GLU A 596 11.49 72.07 -36.90
C GLU A 596 11.41 72.98 -38.14
N GLU A 597 10.83 72.57 -39.26
CA GLU A 597 10.66 73.39 -40.46
C GLU A 597 9.30 74.13 -40.60
N ASP A 598 8.36 73.93 -39.65
CA ASP A 598 7.04 74.56 -39.68
C ASP A 598 6.83 75.64 -38.57
N SER A 599 7.92 76.23 -38.06
CA SER A 599 7.82 77.40 -37.17
C SER A 599 8.86 78.46 -37.52
N ASP A 600 8.66 79.16 -38.70
CA ASP A 600 9.08 80.52 -38.97
C ASP A 600 8.07 81.21 -39.92
#